data_55094b58517bdca8da1cc803874715af
#
_entry.id   55094b58517bdca8da1cc803874715af
#
_cell.length_a   1.000
_cell.length_b   1.000
_cell.length_c   1.000
_cell.angle_alpha   90.00
_cell.angle_beta   90.00
_cell.angle_gamma   90.00
#
_symmetry.space_group_name_H-M   'P 1'
#
loop_
_entity.id
_entity.type
_entity.pdbx_description
1 polymer ?
#
loop_
_entity_poly.entity_id
_entity_poly.type
_entity_poly.pdbx_seq_one_letter_code
_entity_poly.pdbx_strand_id
1 'polypeptide(L)'
;MMSKEDIKQEFKEMEGDPHIKHKRKHLHQEMVMHGAVASARKATVLVTNPTHLAIAIYYQPDETPLPRVLAKGEGALAEQMMKAAREAGVPVMQNIPLARALMATAAADQYIPSELIEPVAEVLRLVRKMAANPESQP
;
A
#
# COMPACT_ATOMS: atom_id res chain seq x y z
N MET A 1 36.40 -16.94 23.09
CA MET A 1 35.87 -17.13 21.73
C MET A 1 34.68 -18.08 21.78
N MET A 2 33.53 -17.65 21.31
CA MET A 2 32.32 -18.47 21.35
C MET A 2 32.39 -19.56 20.28
N SER A 3 31.96 -20.77 20.62
CA SER A 3 31.83 -21.84 19.65
C SER A 3 30.60 -21.59 18.78
N LYS A 4 30.48 -22.28 17.63
CA LYS A 4 29.32 -22.21 16.78
C LYS A 4 28.03 -22.63 17.51
N GLU A 5 28.16 -23.59 18.43
CA GLU A 5 27.04 -24.07 19.24
C GLU A 5 26.59 -23.01 20.24
N ASP A 6 27.52 -22.30 20.88
CA ASP A 6 27.21 -21.20 21.79
C ASP A 6 26.47 -20.05 21.06
N ILE A 7 26.93 -19.73 19.86
CA ILE A 7 26.27 -18.70 19.05
C ILE A 7 24.82 -19.11 18.66
N LYS A 8 24.62 -20.36 18.28
CA LYS A 8 23.31 -20.90 17.97
C LYS A 8 22.37 -20.88 19.18
N GLN A 9 22.91 -21.24 20.35
CA GLN A 9 22.13 -21.26 21.59
C GLN A 9 21.73 -19.83 22.01
N GLU A 10 22.65 -18.89 21.96
CA GLU A 10 22.36 -17.47 22.22
C GLU A 10 21.30 -16.94 21.29
N PHE A 11 21.41 -17.28 20.01
CA PHE A 11 20.41 -16.85 19.02
C PHE A 11 19.03 -17.43 19.34
N LYS A 12 18.94 -18.69 19.74
CA LYS A 12 17.70 -19.33 20.17
C LYS A 12 17.11 -18.66 21.42
N GLU A 13 17.96 -18.36 22.39
CA GLU A 13 17.53 -17.68 23.62
C GLU A 13 16.99 -16.29 23.33
N MET A 14 17.65 -15.54 22.43
CA MET A 14 17.17 -14.23 22.00
C MET A 14 15.85 -14.31 21.27
N GLU A 15 15.65 -15.30 20.40
CA GLU A 15 14.39 -15.51 19.69
C GLU A 15 13.28 -15.94 20.64
N GLY A 16 13.61 -16.66 21.71
CA GLY A 16 12.66 -17.07 22.71
C GLY A 16 12.25 -15.98 23.68
N ASP A 17 12.99 -14.85 23.73
CA ASP A 17 12.68 -13.74 24.63
C ASP A 17 11.45 -12.97 24.15
N PRO A 18 10.35 -12.94 24.96
CA PRO A 18 9.12 -12.25 24.56
C PRO A 18 9.32 -10.75 24.34
N HIS A 19 10.23 -10.11 25.07
CA HIS A 19 10.50 -8.67 24.88
C HIS A 19 11.15 -8.39 23.54
N ILE A 20 12.10 -9.23 23.12
CA ILE A 20 12.77 -9.08 21.83
C ILE A 20 11.80 -9.34 20.68
N LYS A 21 10.97 -10.38 20.78
CA LYS A 21 9.94 -10.68 19.78
C LYS A 21 8.95 -9.54 19.64
N HIS A 22 8.51 -8.99 20.76
CA HIS A 22 7.58 -7.87 20.79
C HIS A 22 8.17 -6.62 20.12
N LYS A 23 9.42 -6.29 20.45
CA LYS A 23 10.13 -5.15 19.83
C LYS A 23 10.28 -5.32 18.32
N ARG A 24 10.67 -6.51 17.85
CA ARG A 24 10.81 -6.78 16.41
C ARG A 24 9.47 -6.63 15.68
N LYS A 25 8.42 -7.16 16.27
CA LYS A 25 7.07 -7.06 15.69
C LYS A 25 6.64 -5.61 15.60
N HIS A 26 6.85 -4.83 16.66
CA HIS A 26 6.51 -3.42 16.70
C HIS A 26 7.27 -2.62 15.64
N LEU A 27 8.59 -2.83 15.51
CA LEU A 27 9.42 -2.18 14.50
C LEU A 27 8.95 -2.54 13.09
N HIS A 28 8.62 -3.82 12.86
CA HIS A 28 8.13 -4.28 11.57
C HIS A 28 6.81 -3.58 11.21
N GLN A 29 5.88 -3.49 12.16
CA GLN A 29 4.61 -2.81 11.96
C GLN A 29 4.81 -1.32 11.63
N GLU A 30 5.71 -0.64 12.35
CA GLU A 30 6.04 0.75 12.06
C GLU A 30 6.61 0.92 10.65
N MET A 31 7.52 0.05 10.23
CA MET A 31 8.10 0.09 8.89
C MET A 31 7.04 -0.10 7.81
N VAL A 32 6.11 -1.03 8.00
CA VAL A 32 5.02 -1.28 7.05
C VAL A 32 4.11 -0.04 6.96
N MET A 33 3.75 0.55 8.10
CA MET A 33 2.91 1.75 8.14
C MET A 33 3.58 2.94 7.46
N HIS A 34 4.84 3.19 7.75
CA HIS A 34 5.60 4.28 7.11
C HIS A 34 5.72 4.06 5.60
N GLY A 35 5.97 2.82 5.18
CA GLY A 35 6.06 2.45 3.78
C GLY A 35 4.75 2.68 3.04
N ALA A 36 3.62 2.29 3.66
CA ALA A 36 2.30 2.46 3.05
C ALA A 36 1.93 3.94 2.91
N VAL A 37 2.20 4.75 3.93
CA VAL A 37 1.94 6.20 3.88
C VAL A 37 2.82 6.86 2.80
N ALA A 38 4.10 6.51 2.73
CA ALA A 38 5.00 7.01 1.69
C ALA A 38 4.54 6.59 0.30
N SER A 39 4.05 5.37 0.14
CA SER A 39 3.51 4.86 -1.12
C SER A 39 2.27 5.62 -1.55
N ALA A 40 1.39 5.95 -0.61
CA ALA A 40 0.21 6.76 -0.90
C ALA A 40 0.57 8.13 -1.48
N ARG A 41 1.67 8.73 -1.02
CA ARG A 41 2.15 10.03 -1.53
C ARG A 41 2.70 9.95 -2.95
N LYS A 42 3.16 8.77 -3.38
CA LYS A 42 3.76 8.55 -4.70
C LYS A 42 2.80 7.91 -5.70
N ALA A 43 1.64 7.52 -5.27
CA ALA A 43 0.69 6.80 -6.09
C ALA A 43 0.13 7.67 -7.23
N THR A 44 -0.29 7.02 -8.29
CA THR A 44 -1.06 7.67 -9.35
C THR A 44 -2.49 7.91 -8.89
N VAL A 45 -3.03 6.97 -8.13
CA VAL A 45 -4.38 7.05 -7.55
C VAL A 45 -4.44 6.20 -6.29
N LEU A 46 -5.27 6.63 -5.35
CA LEU A 46 -5.62 5.83 -4.18
C LEU A 46 -7.07 5.38 -4.33
N VAL A 47 -7.28 4.08 -4.45
CA VAL A 47 -8.64 3.49 -4.53
C VAL A 47 -9.09 3.15 -3.13
N THR A 48 -10.29 3.58 -2.76
CA THR A 48 -10.76 3.47 -1.38
C THR A 48 -12.15 2.86 -1.25
N ASN A 49 -12.32 2.16 -0.13
CA ASN A 49 -13.60 1.98 0.51
C ASN A 49 -13.53 2.88 1.76
N PRO A 50 -14.23 4.03 1.77
CA PRO A 50 -13.98 5.06 2.78
C PRO A 50 -14.03 4.54 4.19
N THR A 51 -13.03 4.97 4.97
CA THR A 51 -12.68 4.64 6.34
C THR A 51 -12.24 3.20 6.58
N HIS A 52 -12.35 2.31 5.59
CA HIS A 52 -12.01 0.90 5.78
C HIS A 52 -10.80 0.42 4.99
N LEU A 53 -10.68 0.78 3.72
CA LEU A 53 -9.65 0.25 2.82
C LEU A 53 -9.05 1.36 1.97
N ALA A 54 -7.74 1.26 1.73
CA ALA A 54 -7.02 2.12 0.78
C ALA A 54 -5.97 1.31 0.05
N ILE A 55 -5.95 1.41 -1.26
CA ILE A 55 -4.98 0.73 -2.11
C ILE A 55 -4.28 1.77 -2.98
N ALA A 56 -2.96 1.88 -2.83
CA ALA A 56 -2.14 2.81 -3.61
C ALA A 56 -1.74 2.13 -4.92
N ILE A 57 -2.14 2.71 -6.04
CA ILE A 57 -1.88 2.18 -7.38
C ILE A 57 -0.96 3.12 -8.11
N TYR A 58 0.07 2.56 -8.76
CA TYR A 58 1.03 3.29 -9.55
C TYR A 58 1.00 2.84 -10.99
N TYR A 59 0.87 3.79 -11.90
CA TYR A 59 0.94 3.54 -13.34
C TYR A 59 1.54 4.74 -14.05
N GLN A 60 2.71 4.54 -14.63
CA GLN A 60 3.36 5.50 -15.53
C GLN A 60 3.67 4.74 -16.82
N PRO A 61 3.00 5.05 -17.93
CA PRO A 61 3.16 4.30 -19.18
C PRO A 61 4.60 4.15 -19.65
N ASP A 62 5.44 5.16 -19.37
CA ASP A 62 6.85 5.16 -19.77
C ASP A 62 7.74 4.28 -18.88
N GLU A 63 7.28 3.95 -17.68
CA GLU A 63 8.06 3.20 -16.69
C GLU A 63 7.56 1.79 -16.48
N THR A 64 6.24 1.58 -16.51
CA THR A 64 5.63 0.29 -16.21
C THR A 64 4.68 -0.13 -17.34
N PRO A 65 4.72 -1.41 -17.78
CA PRO A 65 3.80 -1.89 -18.79
C PRO A 65 2.36 -2.04 -18.29
N LEU A 66 2.19 -2.25 -16.98
CA LEU A 66 0.89 -2.45 -16.33
C LEU A 66 0.85 -1.72 -15.00
N PRO A 67 -0.35 -1.41 -14.49
CA PRO A 67 -0.47 -0.84 -13.14
C PRO A 67 0.06 -1.78 -12.07
N ARG A 68 0.66 -1.18 -11.03
CA ARG A 68 1.21 -1.91 -9.88
C ARG A 68 0.53 -1.45 -8.61
N VAL A 69 0.41 -2.37 -7.66
CA VAL A 69 -0.02 -2.05 -6.30
C VAL A 69 1.23 -1.69 -5.50
N LEU A 70 1.30 -0.46 -4.99
CA LEU A 70 2.40 -0.04 -4.13
C LEU A 70 2.18 -0.49 -2.68
N ALA A 71 0.96 -0.33 -2.18
CA ALA A 71 0.63 -0.66 -0.80
C ALA A 71 -0.87 -0.82 -0.62
N LYS A 72 -1.24 -1.52 0.44
CA LYS A 72 -2.62 -1.71 0.87
C LYS A 72 -2.72 -1.38 2.34
N GLY A 73 -3.81 -0.78 2.76
CA GLY A 73 -4.05 -0.45 4.17
C GLY A 73 -5.49 -0.66 4.57
N GLU A 74 -5.69 -1.00 5.85
CA GLU A 74 -7.00 -1.18 6.46
C GLU A 74 -7.12 -0.28 7.69
N GLY A 75 -8.34 0.12 8.01
CA GLY A 75 -8.65 0.86 9.24
C GLY A 75 -7.85 2.15 9.38
N ALA A 76 -7.17 2.31 10.51
CA ALA A 76 -6.38 3.50 10.81
C ALA A 76 -5.30 3.76 9.76
N LEU A 77 -4.67 2.72 9.24
CA LEU A 77 -3.67 2.86 8.18
C LEU A 77 -4.31 3.39 6.90
N ALA A 78 -5.49 2.90 6.52
CA ALA A 78 -6.21 3.40 5.36
C ALA A 78 -6.49 4.91 5.49
N GLU A 79 -6.91 5.35 6.68
CA GLU A 79 -7.16 6.77 6.94
C GLU A 79 -5.89 7.61 6.79
N GLN A 80 -4.76 7.13 7.31
CA GLN A 80 -3.47 7.81 7.18
C GLN A 80 -3.02 7.88 5.72
N MET A 81 -3.24 6.81 4.96
CA MET A 81 -2.93 6.80 3.52
C MET A 81 -3.77 7.81 2.76
N MET A 82 -5.06 7.89 3.07
CA MET A 82 -5.96 8.87 2.45
C MET A 82 -5.51 10.30 2.74
N LYS A 83 -5.17 10.59 3.99
CA LYS A 83 -4.67 11.89 4.40
C LYS A 83 -3.37 12.24 3.66
N ALA A 84 -2.43 11.32 3.63
CA ALA A 84 -1.15 11.51 2.94
C ALA A 84 -1.33 11.75 1.44
N ALA A 85 -2.21 10.99 0.80
CA ALA A 85 -2.51 11.13 -0.62
C ALA A 85 -3.09 12.53 -0.91
N ARG A 86 -4.04 12.97 -0.12
CA ARG A 86 -4.64 14.30 -0.27
C ARG A 86 -3.62 15.41 -0.10
N GLU A 87 -2.76 15.32 0.90
CA GLU A 87 -1.69 16.28 1.15
C GLU A 87 -0.70 16.36 -0.01
N ALA A 88 -0.44 15.24 -0.66
CA ALA A 88 0.49 15.15 -1.78
C ALA A 88 -0.15 15.44 -3.15
N GLY A 89 -1.45 15.71 -3.19
CA GLY A 89 -2.17 15.96 -4.43
C GLY A 89 -2.50 14.69 -5.23
N VAL A 90 -2.44 13.53 -4.59
CA VAL A 90 -2.80 12.27 -5.24
C VAL A 90 -4.32 12.11 -5.21
N PRO A 91 -4.96 11.82 -6.36
CA PRO A 91 -6.40 11.60 -6.40
C PRO A 91 -6.83 10.43 -5.51
N VAL A 92 -7.88 10.65 -4.73
CA VAL A 92 -8.49 9.61 -3.88
C VAL A 92 -9.84 9.28 -4.48
N MET A 93 -9.97 8.06 -5.01
CA MET A 93 -11.16 7.63 -5.75
C MET A 93 -11.89 6.54 -4.97
N GLN A 94 -13.14 6.82 -4.65
CA GLN A 94 -13.99 5.85 -3.98
C GLN A 94 -14.50 4.82 -5.00
N ASN A 95 -14.20 3.55 -4.77
CA ASN A 95 -14.76 2.44 -5.55
C ASN A 95 -14.77 1.21 -4.64
N ILE A 96 -15.88 0.99 -3.98
CA ILE A 96 -16.00 -0.04 -2.94
C ILE A 96 -15.75 -1.45 -3.48
N PRO A 97 -16.39 -1.89 -4.58
CA PRO A 97 -16.13 -3.22 -5.11
C PRO A 97 -14.67 -3.44 -5.53
N LEU A 98 -14.08 -2.44 -6.18
CA LEU A 98 -12.69 -2.54 -6.62
C LEU A 98 -11.73 -2.55 -5.43
N ALA A 99 -11.94 -1.70 -4.42
CA ALA A 99 -11.10 -1.69 -3.22
C ALA A 99 -11.13 -3.04 -2.51
N ARG A 100 -12.30 -3.64 -2.37
CA ARG A 100 -12.46 -4.96 -1.77
C ARG A 100 -11.74 -6.05 -2.57
N ALA A 101 -11.90 -6.03 -3.89
CA ALA A 101 -11.27 -7.01 -4.77
C ALA A 101 -9.74 -6.89 -4.73
N LEU A 102 -9.22 -5.66 -4.77
CA LEU A 102 -7.78 -5.41 -4.67
C LEU A 102 -7.22 -5.85 -3.32
N MET A 103 -7.94 -5.56 -2.23
CA MET A 103 -7.49 -5.97 -0.90
C MET A 103 -7.41 -7.50 -0.80
N ALA A 104 -8.35 -8.22 -1.39
CA ALA A 104 -8.43 -9.66 -1.31
C ALA A 104 -7.42 -10.39 -2.22
N THR A 105 -7.10 -9.83 -3.38
CA THR A 105 -6.36 -10.57 -4.43
C THR A 105 -5.04 -9.94 -4.83
N ALA A 106 -4.84 -8.64 -4.64
CA ALA A 106 -3.62 -7.95 -5.04
C ALA A 106 -2.57 -8.02 -3.93
N ALA A 107 -1.31 -8.13 -4.32
CA ALA A 107 -0.19 -8.10 -3.39
C ALA A 107 0.61 -6.82 -3.55
N ALA A 108 1.11 -6.27 -2.45
CA ALA A 108 1.97 -5.09 -2.47
C ALA A 108 3.23 -5.36 -3.30
N ASP A 109 3.70 -4.35 -4.01
CA ASP A 109 4.84 -4.39 -4.92
C ASP A 109 4.68 -5.35 -6.10
N GLN A 110 3.44 -5.72 -6.44
CA GLN A 110 3.13 -6.60 -7.56
C GLN A 110 2.21 -5.90 -8.56
N TYR A 111 2.22 -6.40 -9.78
CA TYR A 111 1.27 -5.95 -10.79
C TYR A 111 -0.16 -6.31 -10.39
N ILE A 112 -1.11 -5.52 -10.87
CA ILE A 112 -2.54 -5.78 -10.68
C ILE A 112 -2.89 -7.16 -11.24
N PRO A 113 -3.70 -7.97 -10.52
CA PRO A 113 -4.20 -9.23 -11.09
C PRO A 113 -4.97 -9.01 -12.37
N SER A 114 -4.85 -9.96 -13.31
CA SER A 114 -5.44 -9.83 -14.65
C SER A 114 -6.95 -9.54 -14.63
N GLU A 115 -7.67 -10.11 -13.66
CA GLU A 115 -9.12 -9.91 -13.53
C GLU A 115 -9.49 -8.48 -13.16
N LEU A 116 -8.55 -7.71 -12.60
CA LEU A 116 -8.79 -6.35 -12.13
C LEU A 116 -8.19 -5.27 -13.04
N ILE A 117 -7.51 -5.65 -14.11
CA ILE A 117 -6.89 -4.70 -15.03
C ILE A 117 -7.93 -3.75 -15.61
N GLU A 118 -9.06 -4.27 -16.06
CA GLU A 118 -10.10 -3.45 -16.69
C GLU A 118 -10.71 -2.42 -15.74
N PRO A 119 -11.20 -2.80 -14.53
CA PRO A 119 -11.70 -1.80 -13.61
C PRO A 119 -10.65 -0.81 -13.12
N VAL A 120 -9.41 -1.23 -12.96
CA VAL A 120 -8.31 -0.31 -12.62
C VAL A 120 -8.05 0.66 -13.77
N ALA A 121 -8.06 0.18 -15.01
CA ALA A 121 -7.88 1.03 -16.18
C ALA A 121 -8.97 2.10 -16.28
N GLU A 122 -10.20 1.77 -15.92
CA GLU A 122 -11.30 2.74 -15.88
C GLU A 122 -11.04 3.85 -14.86
N VAL A 123 -10.58 3.49 -13.66
CA VAL A 123 -10.23 4.47 -12.63
C VAL A 123 -9.10 5.38 -13.12
N LEU A 124 -8.07 4.79 -13.74
CA LEU A 124 -6.95 5.57 -14.28
C LEU A 124 -7.39 6.51 -15.40
N ARG A 125 -8.33 6.10 -16.25
CA ARG A 125 -8.90 6.97 -17.27
C ARG A 125 -9.63 8.15 -16.66
N LEU A 126 -10.41 7.92 -15.61
CA LEU A 126 -11.10 8.98 -14.89
C LEU A 126 -10.13 9.98 -14.26
N VAL A 127 -9.06 9.48 -13.64
CA VAL A 127 -8.02 10.31 -13.05
C VAL A 127 -7.36 11.19 -14.12
N ARG A 128 -7.03 10.61 -15.28
CA ARG A 128 -6.44 11.36 -16.39
C ARG A 128 -7.40 12.42 -16.92
N LYS A 129 -8.67 12.11 -17.03
CA LYS A 129 -9.71 13.03 -17.47
C LYS A 129 -9.87 14.19 -16.50
N MET A 130 -9.83 13.93 -15.19
CA MET A 130 -9.88 14.95 -14.15
C MET A 130 -8.66 15.87 -14.21
N ALA A 131 -7.47 15.32 -14.45
CA ALA A 131 -6.25 16.11 -14.59
C ALA A 131 -6.28 17.00 -15.83
N ALA A 132 -6.89 16.53 -16.94
CA ALA A 132 -7.02 17.30 -18.16
C ALA A 132 -8.10 18.40 -18.05
N ASN A 133 -9.03 18.29 -17.11
CA ASN A 133 -10.10 19.25 -16.88
C ASN A 133 -10.21 19.56 -15.38
N PRO A 134 -9.33 20.47 -14.86
CA PRO A 134 -9.32 20.80 -13.43
C PRO A 134 -10.63 21.34 -12.88
N GLU A 135 -11.44 21.96 -13.70
CA GLU A 135 -12.73 22.54 -13.29
C GLU A 135 -13.76 21.47 -12.93
N SER A 136 -13.59 20.23 -13.38
CA SER A 136 -14.49 19.13 -13.06
C SER A 136 -14.11 18.38 -11.79
N GLN A 137 -13.03 18.76 -11.12
CA GLN A 137 -12.63 18.18 -9.84
C GLN A 137 -13.52 18.70 -8.71
N PRO A 138 -13.97 17.81 -7.81
CA PRO A 138 -14.79 18.25 -6.67
C PRO A 138 -14.03 19.09 -5.66
#